data_e325494cbf0f197b920efccedf0352bd
#
_entry.id   e325494cbf0f197b920efccedf0352bd
#
_cell.length_a   1.000
_cell.length_b   1.000
_cell.length_c   1.000
_cell.angle_alpha   90.00
_cell.angle_beta   90.00
_cell.angle_gamma   90.00
#
_symmetry.space_group_name_H-M   'P 1'
#
loop_
_entity.id
_entity.type
_entity.pdbx_description
1 polymer ?
#
loop_
_entity_poly.entity_id
_entity_poly.type
_entity_poly.pdbx_seq_one_letter_code
_entity_poly.pdbx_strand_id
1 'polypeptide(L)'
;MAYRDRCSATRQPRPGVRMNTNGQHEIDWLDWLRRWDAQQEGYVPEREARFTAMFDALAELLPTSFVVLDLACGPGSISQRLLARFSDARAIAVDIDPVLVAIGRGALGTVNGRLRWVETDLASPDWLTALGETRVDAVLSTTALHWLPPEPLAGVYRDLGRLLRPGGLLLNGDNLAFGPALPTLDHLSQRLLGRQWSDAAFAARGIETAEQWWEALALEPAFAPLLTERTRRFAGKRRQESSPGFDFHVTALRDAGFREVATIWQTLSNRVLLAVR
;
A
#
# COMPACT_ATOMS: atom_id res chain seq x y z
N MET A 1 -44.65 45.72 -0.63
CA MET A 1 -43.39 45.74 -1.36
C MET A 1 -42.45 44.78 -0.63
N ALA A 2 -42.36 43.51 -1.07
CA ALA A 2 -41.65 42.44 -0.38
C ALA A 2 -40.32 42.18 -1.10
N TYR A 3 -39.24 42.44 -0.40
CA TYR A 3 -37.86 42.16 -0.85
C TYR A 3 -37.60 40.66 -0.63
N ARG A 4 -37.43 39.89 -1.70
CA ARG A 4 -36.98 38.50 -1.68
C ARG A 4 -35.46 38.50 -1.63
N ASP A 5 -34.88 38.21 -0.46
CA ASP A 5 -33.48 37.83 -0.34
C ASP A 5 -33.30 36.44 -0.96
N ARG A 6 -32.56 36.41 -2.07
CA ARG A 6 -32.02 35.14 -2.62
C ARG A 6 -30.76 34.79 -1.84
N CYS A 7 -30.90 33.93 -0.87
CA CYS A 7 -29.76 33.27 -0.26
C CYS A 7 -29.10 32.35 -1.33
N SER A 8 -27.99 32.84 -1.90
CA SER A 8 -27.11 31.98 -2.70
C SER A 8 -26.40 31.03 -1.77
N ALA A 9 -26.90 29.79 -1.66
CA ALA A 9 -26.22 28.71 -1.01
C ALA A 9 -24.94 28.45 -1.82
N THR A 10 -23.81 28.94 -1.34
CA THR A 10 -22.48 28.53 -1.80
C THR A 10 -22.39 27.04 -1.50
N ARG A 11 -22.51 26.20 -2.54
CA ARG A 11 -22.23 24.77 -2.45
C ARG A 11 -20.81 24.61 -1.95
N GLN A 12 -20.63 24.01 -0.78
CA GLN A 12 -19.30 23.59 -0.33
C GLN A 12 -18.68 22.71 -1.42
N PRO A 13 -17.41 22.91 -1.76
CA PRO A 13 -16.73 22.09 -2.75
C PRO A 13 -16.81 20.62 -2.31
N ARG A 14 -17.17 19.73 -3.23
CA ARG A 14 -17.16 18.29 -2.97
C ARG A 14 -15.73 17.85 -2.66
N PRO A 15 -15.50 17.01 -1.63
CA PRO A 15 -14.17 16.48 -1.35
C PRO A 15 -13.62 15.72 -2.58
N GLY A 16 -12.33 15.91 -2.91
CA GLY A 16 -11.68 15.21 -4.02
C GLY A 16 -11.86 15.83 -5.41
N VAL A 17 -12.51 17.02 -5.52
CA VAL A 17 -12.73 17.71 -6.80
C VAL A 17 -12.28 19.16 -6.68
N ARG A 18 -11.47 19.63 -7.65
CA ARG A 18 -11.08 21.03 -7.80
C ARG A 18 -11.85 21.69 -8.93
N MET A 19 -12.04 22.99 -8.84
CA MET A 19 -12.46 23.81 -9.97
C MET A 19 -11.22 24.29 -10.70
N ASN A 20 -11.10 23.98 -12.00
CA ASN A 20 -10.05 24.57 -12.82
C ASN A 20 -10.36 26.03 -13.15
N THR A 21 -9.42 26.74 -13.76
CA THR A 21 -9.56 28.15 -14.16
C THR A 21 -10.71 28.38 -15.15
N ASN A 22 -11.21 27.35 -15.81
CA ASN A 22 -12.32 27.38 -16.76
C ASN A 22 -13.67 26.96 -16.13
N GLY A 23 -13.73 26.78 -14.80
CA GLY A 23 -14.95 26.39 -14.10
C GLY A 23 -15.37 24.92 -14.28
N GLN A 24 -14.48 24.05 -14.78
CA GLN A 24 -14.73 22.63 -14.91
C GLN A 24 -14.25 21.87 -13.66
N HIS A 25 -14.99 20.83 -13.30
CA HIS A 25 -14.59 19.90 -12.24
C HIS A 25 -13.39 19.05 -12.68
N GLU A 26 -12.32 19.12 -11.93
CA GLU A 26 -11.11 18.31 -12.10
C GLU A 26 -10.88 17.46 -10.86
N ILE A 27 -10.37 16.23 -11.03
CA ILE A 27 -10.05 15.35 -9.92
C ILE A 27 -8.89 15.96 -9.11
N ASP A 28 -9.08 16.10 -7.82
CA ASP A 28 -7.99 16.43 -6.89
C ASP A 28 -7.27 15.13 -6.45
N TRP A 29 -6.35 14.67 -7.28
CA TRP A 29 -5.57 13.44 -7.06
C TRP A 29 -4.82 13.45 -5.72
N LEU A 30 -4.29 14.62 -5.32
CA LEU A 30 -3.58 14.76 -4.04
C LEU A 30 -4.54 14.65 -2.86
N ASP A 31 -5.78 15.12 -2.99
CA ASP A 31 -6.79 14.95 -1.95
C ASP A 31 -7.18 13.50 -1.80
N TRP A 32 -7.39 12.77 -2.89
CA TRP A 32 -7.67 11.33 -2.86
C TRP A 32 -6.53 10.54 -2.23
N LEU A 33 -5.27 10.87 -2.52
CA LEU A 33 -4.10 10.24 -1.89
C LEU A 33 -4.03 10.56 -0.39
N ARG A 34 -4.26 11.81 0.03
CA ARG A 34 -4.27 12.20 1.45
C ARG A 34 -5.36 11.48 2.24
N ARG A 35 -6.57 11.39 1.69
CA ARG A 35 -7.70 10.66 2.30
C ARG A 35 -7.40 9.17 2.42
N TRP A 36 -6.79 8.57 1.39
CA TRP A 36 -6.27 7.20 1.48
C TRP A 36 -5.27 7.03 2.61
N ASP A 37 -4.27 7.90 2.70
CA ASP A 37 -3.25 7.83 3.76
C ASP A 37 -3.85 7.97 5.15
N ALA A 38 -4.78 8.91 5.35
CA ALA A 38 -5.48 9.08 6.63
C ALA A 38 -6.28 7.85 7.01
N GLN A 39 -7.00 7.24 6.06
CA GLN A 39 -7.73 6.00 6.26
C GLN A 39 -6.78 4.86 6.65
N GLN A 40 -5.66 4.70 5.93
CA GLN A 40 -4.67 3.66 6.22
C GLN A 40 -4.01 3.85 7.60
N GLU A 41 -3.75 5.07 8.05
CA GLU A 41 -3.31 5.38 9.41
C GLU A 41 -4.37 4.95 10.44
N GLY A 42 -5.63 5.02 10.07
CA GLY A 42 -6.74 4.51 10.87
C GLY A 42 -6.67 3.01 11.13
N TYR A 43 -6.34 2.24 10.11
CA TYR A 43 -6.21 0.76 10.20
C TYR A 43 -4.85 0.31 10.71
N VAL A 44 -3.81 1.09 10.51
CA VAL A 44 -2.42 0.74 10.85
C VAL A 44 -1.85 1.83 11.74
N PRO A 45 -2.14 1.80 13.05
CA PRO A 45 -1.53 2.72 14.00
C PRO A 45 0.00 2.62 13.92
N GLU A 46 0.66 3.78 14.07
CA GLU A 46 2.12 3.89 13.95
C GLU A 46 2.67 3.52 12.55
N ARG A 47 1.85 3.69 11.50
CA ARG A 47 2.24 3.43 10.10
C ARG A 47 3.51 4.18 9.70
N GLU A 48 3.67 5.43 10.12
CA GLU A 48 4.88 6.22 9.85
C GLU A 48 6.11 5.68 10.61
N ALA A 49 5.96 5.15 11.83
CA ALA A 49 7.05 4.48 12.55
C ALA A 49 7.49 3.19 11.83
N ARG A 50 6.53 2.43 11.27
CA ARG A 50 6.81 1.28 10.41
C ARG A 50 7.66 1.70 9.20
N PHE A 51 7.27 2.77 8.49
CA PHE A 51 8.04 3.30 7.35
C PHE A 51 9.43 3.78 7.77
N THR A 52 9.53 4.47 8.90
CA THR A 52 10.82 4.92 9.43
C THR A 52 11.76 3.75 9.66
N ALA A 53 11.30 2.68 10.32
CA ALA A 53 12.12 1.49 10.55
C ALA A 53 12.58 0.83 9.22
N MET A 54 11.71 0.78 8.22
CA MET A 54 12.06 0.27 6.89
C MET A 54 13.14 1.15 6.23
N PHE A 55 12.97 2.47 6.24
CA PHE A 55 13.90 3.40 5.60
C PHE A 55 15.24 3.50 6.34
N ASP A 56 15.25 3.39 7.65
CA ASP A 56 16.50 3.32 8.43
C ASP A 56 17.33 2.10 8.02
N ALA A 57 16.69 0.94 7.87
CA ALA A 57 17.36 -0.25 7.38
C ALA A 57 17.92 -0.07 5.95
N LEU A 58 17.19 0.61 5.04
CA LEU A 58 17.70 0.93 3.72
C LEU A 58 18.89 1.87 3.78
N ALA A 59 18.84 2.90 4.64
CA ALA A 59 19.92 3.89 4.78
C ALA A 59 21.24 3.28 5.24
N GLU A 60 21.17 2.30 6.15
CA GLU A 60 22.35 1.64 6.72
C GLU A 60 22.91 0.51 5.83
N LEU A 61 22.06 -0.16 5.05
CA LEU A 61 22.45 -1.39 4.35
C LEU A 61 22.63 -1.24 2.84
N LEU A 62 22.14 -0.15 2.25
CA LEU A 62 22.24 0.09 0.82
C LEU A 62 23.17 1.26 0.49
N PRO A 63 23.75 1.29 -0.73
CA PRO A 63 24.46 2.47 -1.22
C PRO A 63 23.51 3.65 -1.41
N THR A 64 24.04 4.86 -1.59
CA THR A 64 23.24 6.08 -1.78
C THR A 64 22.28 6.01 -2.97
N SER A 65 22.71 5.42 -4.09
CA SER A 65 21.87 5.19 -5.28
C SER A 65 21.42 3.74 -5.33
N PHE A 66 20.11 3.51 -5.32
CA PHE A 66 19.52 2.17 -5.35
C PHE A 66 18.16 2.16 -6.04
N VAL A 67 17.75 0.98 -6.48
CA VAL A 67 16.43 0.73 -7.10
C VAL A 67 15.56 -0.08 -6.16
N VAL A 68 14.37 0.44 -5.85
CA VAL A 68 13.38 -0.22 -4.99
C VAL A 68 12.16 -0.62 -5.80
N LEU A 69 11.67 -1.82 -5.54
CA LEU A 69 10.35 -2.28 -5.96
C LEU A 69 9.37 -2.07 -4.80
N ASP A 70 8.37 -1.21 -5.00
CA ASP A 70 7.22 -1.02 -4.09
C ASP A 70 6.11 -1.98 -4.53
N LEU A 71 5.98 -3.09 -3.81
CA LEU A 71 5.19 -4.26 -4.20
C LEU A 71 3.78 -4.18 -3.60
N ALA A 72 2.77 -4.20 -4.46
CA ALA A 72 1.37 -3.89 -4.15
C ALA A 72 1.26 -2.50 -3.49
N CYS A 73 1.73 -1.51 -4.24
CA CYS A 73 2.02 -0.15 -3.77
C CYS A 73 0.76 0.66 -3.45
N GLY A 74 -0.43 0.21 -3.86
CA GLY A 74 -1.64 1.02 -3.84
C GLY A 74 -1.44 2.34 -4.60
N PRO A 75 -1.77 3.50 -4.03
CA PRO A 75 -1.52 4.79 -4.64
C PRO A 75 -0.08 5.31 -4.43
N GLY A 76 0.87 4.48 -3.99
CA GLY A 76 2.29 4.81 -3.88
C GLY A 76 2.69 5.55 -2.61
N SER A 77 1.98 5.37 -1.52
CA SER A 77 2.25 6.07 -0.24
C SER A 77 3.68 5.87 0.28
N ILE A 78 4.22 4.65 0.19
CA ILE A 78 5.60 4.38 0.63
C ILE A 78 6.61 4.89 -0.39
N SER A 79 6.32 4.78 -1.70
CA SER A 79 7.14 5.34 -2.77
C SER A 79 7.30 6.86 -2.64
N GLN A 80 6.23 7.59 -2.29
CA GLN A 80 6.27 9.02 -2.04
C GLN A 80 7.27 9.39 -0.94
N ARG A 81 7.16 8.72 0.21
CA ARG A 81 8.01 8.97 1.37
C ARG A 81 9.46 8.54 1.14
N LEU A 82 9.67 7.42 0.48
CA LEU A 82 10.98 6.92 0.10
C LEU A 82 11.71 7.92 -0.80
N LEU A 83 11.07 8.38 -1.87
CA LEU A 83 11.68 9.30 -2.82
C LEU A 83 11.86 10.73 -2.27
N ALA A 84 11.11 11.10 -1.22
CA ALA A 84 11.35 12.33 -0.47
C ALA A 84 12.59 12.21 0.43
N ARG A 85 12.84 11.03 1.01
CA ARG A 85 13.98 10.79 1.90
C ARG A 85 15.29 10.52 1.15
N PHE A 86 15.22 9.81 0.02
CA PHE A 86 16.40 9.37 -0.75
C PHE A 86 16.42 10.01 -2.14
N SER A 87 17.24 11.05 -2.30
CA SER A 87 17.30 11.85 -3.53
C SER A 87 17.78 11.07 -4.77
N ASP A 88 18.63 10.07 -4.57
CA ASP A 88 19.25 9.29 -5.64
C ASP A 88 18.62 7.91 -5.84
N ALA A 89 17.60 7.58 -5.04
CA ALA A 89 16.84 6.36 -5.20
C ALA A 89 15.85 6.46 -6.36
N ARG A 90 15.56 5.31 -6.97
CA ARG A 90 14.47 5.11 -7.93
C ARG A 90 13.50 4.06 -7.40
N ALA A 91 12.21 4.28 -7.63
CA ALA A 91 11.16 3.37 -7.22
C ALA A 91 10.38 2.86 -8.43
N ILE A 92 10.00 1.59 -8.37
CA ILE A 92 9.08 0.94 -9.30
C ILE A 92 7.87 0.53 -8.49
N ALA A 93 6.77 1.23 -8.69
CA ALA A 93 5.52 1.03 -7.96
C ALA A 93 4.64 0.06 -8.73
N VAL A 94 4.29 -1.07 -8.13
CA VAL A 94 3.55 -2.16 -8.77
C VAL A 94 2.26 -2.44 -8.03
N ASP A 95 1.14 -2.40 -8.75
CA ASP A 95 -0.17 -2.80 -8.21
C ASP A 95 -1.08 -3.35 -9.31
N ILE A 96 -2.07 -4.14 -8.92
CA ILE A 96 -3.13 -4.64 -9.81
C ILE A 96 -4.31 -3.67 -9.89
N ASP A 97 -4.52 -2.83 -8.87
CA ASP A 97 -5.70 -1.97 -8.76
C ASP A 97 -5.58 -0.71 -9.64
N PRO A 98 -6.36 -0.61 -10.75
CA PRO A 98 -6.23 0.49 -11.68
C PRO A 98 -6.67 1.83 -11.08
N VAL A 99 -7.56 1.81 -10.08
CA VAL A 99 -8.03 3.02 -9.39
C VAL A 99 -6.91 3.59 -8.54
N LEU A 100 -6.28 2.75 -7.71
CA LEU A 100 -5.20 3.18 -6.83
C LEU A 100 -3.98 3.66 -7.63
N VAL A 101 -3.60 2.94 -8.69
CA VAL A 101 -2.52 3.37 -9.57
C VAL A 101 -2.84 4.69 -10.28
N ALA A 102 -4.09 4.91 -10.70
CA ALA A 102 -4.48 6.17 -11.31
C ALA A 102 -4.37 7.34 -10.33
N ILE A 103 -4.80 7.15 -9.07
CA ILE A 103 -4.63 8.15 -8.01
C ILE A 103 -3.15 8.46 -7.80
N GLY A 104 -2.31 7.43 -7.68
CA GLY A 104 -0.88 7.60 -7.50
C GLY A 104 -0.21 8.34 -8.66
N ARG A 105 -0.51 7.95 -9.91
CA ARG A 105 -0.02 8.64 -11.11
C ARG A 105 -0.46 10.09 -11.18
N GLY A 106 -1.72 10.36 -10.85
CA GLY A 106 -2.25 11.72 -10.84
C GLY A 106 -1.65 12.60 -9.74
N ALA A 107 -1.43 12.05 -8.55
CA ALA A 107 -0.91 12.76 -7.40
C ALA A 107 0.62 12.95 -7.42
N LEU A 108 1.37 11.92 -7.81
CA LEU A 108 2.83 11.88 -7.71
C LEU A 108 3.54 12.00 -9.05
N GLY A 109 2.87 11.71 -10.16
CA GLY A 109 3.49 11.67 -11.49
C GLY A 109 4.65 10.68 -11.53
N THR A 110 5.79 11.13 -12.04
CA THR A 110 7.04 10.35 -12.14
C THR A 110 8.11 10.77 -11.14
N VAL A 111 7.84 11.74 -10.27
CA VAL A 111 8.82 12.32 -9.33
C VAL A 111 10.16 12.62 -10.04
N ASN A 112 10.11 13.43 -11.08
CA ASN A 112 11.27 13.78 -11.93
C ASN A 112 11.96 12.56 -12.57
N GLY A 113 11.19 11.55 -13.02
CA GLY A 113 11.68 10.34 -13.66
C GLY A 113 12.19 9.26 -12.70
N ARG A 114 12.08 9.47 -11.38
CA ARG A 114 12.52 8.50 -10.37
C ARG A 114 11.44 7.51 -9.94
N LEU A 115 10.16 7.72 -10.31
CA LEU A 115 9.03 6.83 -10.03
C LEU A 115 8.45 6.30 -11.33
N ARG A 116 8.44 4.97 -11.46
CA ARG A 116 7.80 4.25 -12.56
C ARG A 116 6.65 3.39 -12.03
N TRP A 117 5.52 3.42 -12.74
CA TRP A 117 4.31 2.68 -12.38
C TRP A 117 4.15 1.47 -13.29
N VAL A 118 3.85 0.31 -12.71
CA VAL A 118 3.56 -0.94 -13.41
C VAL A 118 2.24 -1.51 -12.90
N GLU A 119 1.32 -1.79 -13.82
CA GLU A 119 0.04 -2.42 -13.49
C GLU A 119 0.13 -3.91 -13.82
N THR A 120 0.22 -4.75 -12.80
CA THR A 120 0.26 -6.20 -12.97
C THR A 120 -0.26 -6.91 -11.73
N ASP A 121 -0.70 -8.15 -11.92
CA ASP A 121 -1.13 -9.05 -10.86
C ASP A 121 0.05 -9.90 -10.39
N LEU A 122 0.45 -9.77 -9.13
CA LEU A 122 1.54 -10.55 -8.55
C LEU A 122 1.29 -12.07 -8.55
N ALA A 123 0.02 -12.48 -8.63
CA ALA A 123 -0.34 -13.88 -8.78
C ALA A 123 -0.23 -14.40 -10.23
N SER A 124 -0.01 -13.51 -11.21
CA SER A 124 0.23 -13.89 -12.61
C SER A 124 1.64 -14.47 -12.78
N PRO A 125 1.82 -15.56 -13.54
CA PRO A 125 3.16 -16.08 -13.82
C PRO A 125 4.06 -15.09 -14.59
N ASP A 126 3.48 -14.12 -15.27
CA ASP A 126 4.19 -13.16 -16.12
C ASP A 126 4.47 -11.81 -15.44
N TRP A 127 4.23 -11.67 -14.14
CA TRP A 127 4.35 -10.39 -13.46
C TRP A 127 5.79 -9.81 -13.53
N LEU A 128 6.82 -10.66 -13.49
CA LEU A 128 8.21 -10.23 -13.66
C LEU A 128 8.49 -9.71 -15.09
N THR A 129 7.87 -10.31 -16.10
CA THR A 129 7.98 -9.84 -17.48
C THR A 129 7.36 -8.45 -17.62
N ALA A 130 6.18 -8.23 -17.01
CA ALA A 130 5.54 -6.92 -16.97
C ALA A 130 6.38 -5.87 -16.24
N LEU A 131 7.13 -6.29 -15.21
CA LEU A 131 8.05 -5.43 -14.47
C LEU A 131 9.18 -4.91 -15.36
N GLY A 132 9.71 -5.73 -16.29
CA GLY A 132 10.77 -5.34 -17.22
C GLY A 132 12.12 -5.07 -16.56
N GLU A 133 12.34 -5.56 -15.34
CA GLU A 133 13.59 -5.44 -14.59
C GLU A 133 14.24 -6.80 -14.40
N THR A 134 15.55 -6.83 -14.42
CA THR A 134 16.33 -8.04 -14.17
C THR A 134 16.92 -8.08 -12.77
N ARG A 135 17.09 -6.93 -12.12
CA ARG A 135 17.63 -6.81 -10.76
C ARG A 135 17.15 -5.53 -10.07
N VAL A 136 16.89 -5.65 -8.76
CA VAL A 136 16.63 -4.52 -7.86
C VAL A 136 17.47 -4.67 -6.58
N ASP A 137 17.65 -3.56 -5.86
CA ASP A 137 18.43 -3.52 -4.61
C ASP A 137 17.57 -3.84 -3.40
N ALA A 138 16.31 -3.39 -3.41
CA ALA A 138 15.36 -3.67 -2.35
C ALA A 138 13.94 -3.87 -2.89
N VAL A 139 13.14 -4.55 -2.07
CA VAL A 139 11.69 -4.69 -2.23
C VAL A 139 11.03 -4.23 -0.94
N LEU A 140 10.06 -3.34 -1.07
CA LEU A 140 9.20 -2.90 0.02
C LEU A 140 7.77 -3.37 -0.25
N SER A 141 7.06 -3.74 0.79
CA SER A 141 5.62 -3.94 0.76
C SER A 141 5.02 -3.53 2.09
N THR A 142 3.81 -2.98 2.07
CA THR A 142 3.14 -2.62 3.31
C THR A 142 1.64 -2.85 3.23
N THR A 143 1.11 -3.62 4.20
CA THR A 143 -0.33 -3.87 4.36
C THR A 143 -0.96 -4.46 3.08
N ALA A 144 -0.22 -5.34 2.39
CA ALA A 144 -0.62 -5.82 1.08
C ALA A 144 -0.44 -7.32 0.86
N LEU A 145 0.68 -7.91 1.27
CA LEU A 145 0.96 -9.32 0.96
C LEU A 145 0.03 -10.30 1.64
N HIS A 146 -0.65 -9.89 2.70
CA HIS A 146 -1.67 -10.69 3.38
C HIS A 146 -2.92 -10.95 2.52
N TRP A 147 -3.08 -10.27 1.38
CA TRP A 147 -4.15 -10.55 0.43
C TRP A 147 -3.88 -11.72 -0.49
N LEU A 148 -2.62 -12.15 -0.60
CA LEU A 148 -2.24 -13.27 -1.44
C LEU A 148 -2.42 -14.60 -0.71
N PRO A 149 -3.00 -15.63 -1.37
CA PRO A 149 -2.98 -16.99 -0.87
C PRO A 149 -1.56 -17.51 -0.63
N PRO A 150 -1.37 -18.50 0.27
CA PRO A 150 -0.03 -19.02 0.59
C PRO A 150 0.77 -19.47 -0.62
N GLU A 151 0.15 -20.18 -1.57
CA GLU A 151 0.83 -20.72 -2.75
C GLU A 151 1.31 -19.62 -3.71
N PRO A 152 0.46 -18.66 -4.19
CA PRO A 152 0.91 -17.50 -4.94
C PRO A 152 1.97 -16.68 -4.20
N LEU A 153 1.80 -16.45 -2.89
CA LEU A 153 2.76 -15.67 -2.10
C LEU A 153 4.13 -16.35 -2.04
N ALA A 154 4.19 -17.67 -1.85
CA ALA A 154 5.45 -18.42 -1.93
C ALA A 154 6.09 -18.32 -3.33
N GLY A 155 5.27 -18.28 -4.39
CA GLY A 155 5.71 -18.00 -5.76
C GLY A 155 6.38 -16.64 -5.88
N VAL A 156 5.71 -15.58 -5.40
CA VAL A 156 6.25 -14.22 -5.36
C VAL A 156 7.59 -14.18 -4.63
N TYR A 157 7.72 -14.82 -3.46
CA TYR A 157 8.98 -14.84 -2.73
C TYR A 157 10.12 -15.53 -3.50
N ARG A 158 9.84 -16.64 -4.20
CA ARG A 158 10.84 -17.28 -5.08
C ARG A 158 11.28 -16.35 -6.21
N ASP A 159 10.37 -15.61 -6.81
CA ASP A 159 10.66 -14.67 -7.87
C ASP A 159 11.48 -13.49 -7.35
N LEU A 160 11.13 -12.95 -6.17
CA LEU A 160 11.90 -11.91 -5.51
C LEU A 160 13.32 -12.38 -5.11
N GLY A 161 13.45 -13.63 -4.70
CA GLY A 161 14.76 -14.26 -4.45
C GLY A 161 15.66 -14.30 -5.70
N ARG A 162 15.10 -14.31 -6.91
CA ARG A 162 15.84 -14.23 -8.19
C ARG A 162 16.08 -12.79 -8.63
N LEU A 163 15.11 -11.90 -8.38
CA LEU A 163 15.14 -10.50 -8.80
C LEU A 163 16.08 -9.65 -7.95
N LEU A 164 16.16 -9.92 -6.64
CA LEU A 164 17.06 -9.20 -5.74
C LEU A 164 18.52 -9.56 -6.01
N ARG A 165 19.38 -8.55 -6.02
CA ARG A 165 20.84 -8.77 -6.05
C ARG A 165 21.31 -9.51 -4.77
N PRO A 166 22.47 -10.19 -4.77
CA PRO A 166 23.07 -10.69 -3.54
C PRO A 166 23.27 -9.56 -2.52
N GLY A 167 22.82 -9.78 -1.28
CA GLY A 167 22.76 -8.75 -0.24
C GLY A 167 21.60 -7.74 -0.39
N GLY A 168 20.72 -7.93 -1.37
CA GLY A 168 19.49 -7.13 -1.50
C GLY A 168 18.50 -7.43 -0.40
N LEU A 169 17.59 -6.49 -0.16
CA LEU A 169 16.70 -6.49 1.00
C LEU A 169 15.23 -6.65 0.58
N LEU A 170 14.49 -7.45 1.33
CA LEU A 170 13.03 -7.43 1.30
C LEU A 170 12.53 -6.96 2.68
N LEU A 171 11.68 -5.95 2.70
CA LEU A 171 11.02 -5.46 3.90
C LEU A 171 9.50 -5.52 3.70
N ASN A 172 8.84 -6.30 4.55
CA ASN A 172 7.38 -6.41 4.58
C ASN A 172 6.84 -5.86 5.90
N GLY A 173 6.16 -4.72 5.84
CA GLY A 173 5.44 -4.12 6.95
C GLY A 173 3.98 -4.54 6.94
N ASP A 174 3.58 -5.51 7.76
CA ASP A 174 2.21 -6.04 7.73
C ASP A 174 1.70 -6.49 9.11
N ASN A 175 0.40 -6.77 9.19
CA ASN A 175 -0.21 -7.46 10.31
C ASN A 175 0.03 -8.97 10.13
N LEU A 176 1.14 -9.45 10.69
CA LEU A 176 1.54 -10.84 10.62
C LEU A 176 1.07 -11.56 11.90
N ALA A 177 -0.04 -12.28 11.82
CA ALA A 177 -0.67 -12.96 12.94
C ALA A 177 0.31 -13.87 13.69
N PHE A 178 0.07 -14.04 14.99
CA PHE A 178 0.81 -15.00 15.78
C PHE A 178 0.43 -16.42 15.37
N GLY A 179 1.40 -17.32 15.40
CA GLY A 179 1.17 -18.73 15.09
C GLY A 179 0.30 -19.43 16.14
N PRO A 180 -0.23 -20.61 15.82
CA PRO A 180 -1.15 -21.37 16.68
C PRO A 180 -0.54 -21.78 18.04
N ALA A 181 0.77 -21.73 18.17
CA ALA A 181 1.46 -21.95 19.45
C ALA A 181 1.34 -20.76 20.44
N LEU A 182 0.84 -19.61 20.00
CA LEU A 182 0.76 -18.36 20.78
C LEU A 182 -0.70 -17.81 20.83
N PRO A 183 -1.71 -18.60 21.21
CA PRO A 183 -3.11 -18.21 21.12
C PRO A 183 -3.48 -17.03 22.02
N THR A 184 -2.81 -16.88 23.15
CA THR A 184 -3.05 -15.74 24.08
C THR A 184 -2.61 -14.43 23.46
N LEU A 185 -1.45 -14.40 22.79
CA LEU A 185 -0.92 -13.21 22.12
C LEU A 185 -1.73 -12.87 20.87
N ASP A 186 -2.16 -13.86 20.13
CA ASP A 186 -3.03 -13.68 18.98
C ASP A 186 -4.37 -13.07 19.40
N HIS A 187 -5.02 -13.62 20.42
CA HIS A 187 -6.26 -13.08 20.97
C HIS A 187 -6.10 -11.66 21.50
N LEU A 188 -5.00 -11.35 22.21
CA LEU A 188 -4.70 -10.00 22.67
C LEU A 188 -4.59 -9.02 21.50
N SER A 189 -3.82 -9.40 20.47
CA SER A 189 -3.61 -8.60 19.28
C SER A 189 -4.93 -8.31 18.56
N GLN A 190 -5.74 -9.33 18.32
CA GLN A 190 -7.04 -9.20 17.67
C GLN A 190 -7.99 -8.27 18.43
N ARG A 191 -8.05 -8.38 19.76
CA ARG A 191 -8.89 -7.52 20.59
C ARG A 191 -8.47 -6.05 20.56
N LEU A 192 -7.18 -5.78 20.58
CA LEU A 192 -6.64 -4.42 20.53
C LEU A 192 -6.87 -3.80 19.15
N LEU A 193 -6.58 -4.53 18.07
CA LEU A 193 -6.85 -4.10 16.71
C LEU A 193 -8.35 -3.86 16.48
N GLY A 194 -9.23 -4.76 16.93
CA GLY A 194 -10.67 -4.60 16.78
C GLY A 194 -11.23 -3.34 17.43
N ARG A 195 -10.64 -2.87 18.54
CA ARG A 195 -11.02 -1.58 19.14
C ARG A 195 -10.62 -0.39 18.27
N GLN A 196 -9.44 -0.46 17.62
CA GLN A 196 -8.91 0.59 16.76
C GLN A 196 -9.66 0.68 15.43
N TRP A 197 -10.16 -0.45 14.92
CA TRP A 197 -10.85 -0.57 13.64
C TRP A 197 -12.37 -0.35 13.73
N SER A 198 -12.88 -0.01 14.93
CA SER A 198 -14.31 0.28 15.07
C SER A 198 -14.70 1.59 14.39
N ASP A 199 -15.91 1.67 13.84
CA ASP A 199 -16.45 2.88 13.22
C ASP A 199 -16.42 4.07 14.20
N ALA A 200 -16.68 3.81 15.48
CA ALA A 200 -16.57 4.83 16.53
C ALA A 200 -15.15 5.39 16.67
N ALA A 201 -14.11 4.56 16.51
CA ALA A 201 -12.72 5.00 16.56
C ALA A 201 -12.33 5.83 15.32
N PHE A 202 -12.85 5.50 14.15
CA PHE A 202 -12.69 6.30 12.93
C PHE A 202 -13.40 7.63 13.04
N ALA A 203 -14.68 7.63 13.46
CA ALA A 203 -15.47 8.84 13.64
C ALA A 203 -14.83 9.79 14.68
N ALA A 204 -14.33 9.27 15.80
CA ALA A 204 -13.67 10.07 16.83
C ALA A 204 -12.40 10.79 16.33
N ARG A 205 -11.75 10.25 15.29
CA ARG A 205 -10.58 10.84 14.64
C ARG A 205 -10.92 11.70 13.43
N GLY A 206 -12.20 11.75 13.03
CA GLY A 206 -12.64 12.44 11.81
C GLY A 206 -12.08 11.83 10.53
N ILE A 207 -11.84 10.52 10.52
CA ILE A 207 -11.27 9.77 9.39
C ILE A 207 -12.35 8.90 8.76
N GLU A 208 -12.35 8.81 7.43
CA GLU A 208 -13.22 7.90 6.69
C GLU A 208 -12.81 6.43 6.89
N THR A 209 -13.79 5.53 6.96
CA THR A 209 -13.53 4.10 6.81
C THR A 209 -13.20 3.74 5.36
N ALA A 210 -12.69 2.54 5.12
CA ALA A 210 -12.44 2.06 3.75
C ALA A 210 -13.73 2.06 2.92
N GLU A 211 -14.85 1.65 3.51
CA GLU A 211 -16.16 1.63 2.84
C GLU A 211 -16.58 3.03 2.43
N GLN A 212 -16.54 3.99 3.35
CA GLN A 212 -16.90 5.39 3.09
C GLN A 212 -16.01 6.01 2.01
N TRP A 213 -14.71 5.70 2.00
CA TRP A 213 -13.78 6.19 0.98
C TRP A 213 -14.12 5.64 -0.41
N TRP A 214 -14.40 4.32 -0.53
CA TRP A 214 -14.80 3.71 -1.80
C TRP A 214 -16.17 4.18 -2.28
N GLU A 215 -17.12 4.39 -1.38
CA GLU A 215 -18.44 4.98 -1.69
C GLU A 215 -18.29 6.41 -2.23
N ALA A 216 -17.50 7.24 -1.56
CA ALA A 216 -17.23 8.61 -2.02
C ALA A 216 -16.58 8.62 -3.41
N LEU A 217 -15.62 7.71 -3.67
CA LEU A 217 -14.96 7.58 -4.96
C LEU A 217 -15.93 7.12 -6.06
N ALA A 218 -16.86 6.20 -5.74
CA ALA A 218 -17.87 5.71 -6.68
C ALA A 218 -18.88 6.79 -7.11
N LEU A 219 -19.04 7.84 -6.33
CA LEU A 219 -19.89 8.99 -6.67
C LEU A 219 -19.22 9.96 -7.66
N GLU A 220 -17.92 9.83 -7.93
CA GLU A 220 -17.19 10.67 -8.87
C GLU A 220 -17.21 10.05 -10.27
N PRO A 221 -17.92 10.63 -11.26
CA PRO A 221 -18.08 10.03 -12.59
C PRO A 221 -16.76 9.72 -13.30
N ALA A 222 -15.72 10.49 -13.03
CA ALA A 222 -14.41 10.31 -13.66
C ALA A 222 -13.74 8.98 -13.27
N PHE A 223 -14.10 8.35 -12.15
CA PHE A 223 -13.60 7.03 -11.77
C PHE A 223 -14.42 5.86 -12.34
N ALA A 224 -15.58 6.09 -12.93
CA ALA A 224 -16.46 5.01 -13.40
C ALA A 224 -15.77 3.99 -14.34
N PRO A 225 -14.96 4.40 -15.35
CA PRO A 225 -14.23 3.45 -16.20
C PRO A 225 -13.20 2.63 -15.41
N LEU A 226 -12.49 3.26 -14.46
CA LEU A 226 -11.49 2.60 -13.62
C LEU A 226 -12.13 1.60 -12.64
N LEU A 227 -13.30 1.93 -12.08
CA LEU A 227 -14.07 1.02 -11.23
C LEU A 227 -14.58 -0.20 -12.01
N THR A 228 -15.00 -0.01 -13.26
CA THR A 228 -15.38 -1.10 -14.14
C THR A 228 -14.19 -2.04 -14.42
N GLU A 229 -13.04 -1.48 -14.75
CA GLU A 229 -11.81 -2.25 -14.95
C GLU A 229 -11.34 -2.95 -13.67
N ARG A 230 -11.43 -2.28 -12.53
CA ARG A 230 -11.16 -2.87 -11.21
C ARG A 230 -12.03 -4.09 -10.97
N THR A 231 -13.34 -3.96 -11.19
CA THR A 231 -14.28 -5.09 -11.04
C THR A 231 -13.87 -6.27 -11.93
N ARG A 232 -13.46 -6.01 -13.18
CA ARG A 232 -12.96 -7.04 -14.10
C ARG A 232 -11.68 -7.72 -13.60
N ARG A 233 -10.69 -6.95 -13.11
CA ARG A 233 -9.40 -7.49 -12.60
C ARG A 233 -9.54 -8.32 -11.34
N PHE A 234 -10.50 -7.97 -10.49
CA PHE A 234 -10.76 -8.69 -9.23
C PHE A 234 -11.83 -9.78 -9.37
N ALA A 235 -12.44 -9.96 -10.55
CA ALA A 235 -13.41 -11.03 -10.80
C ALA A 235 -12.79 -12.41 -10.51
N GLY A 236 -13.46 -13.21 -9.69
CA GLY A 236 -12.98 -14.54 -9.29
C GLY A 236 -11.87 -14.57 -8.24
N LYS A 237 -11.28 -13.43 -7.86
CA LYS A 237 -10.33 -13.37 -6.75
C LYS A 237 -11.09 -13.37 -5.43
N ARG A 238 -10.94 -14.45 -4.67
CA ARG A 238 -11.55 -14.55 -3.34
C ARG A 238 -10.66 -13.86 -2.32
N ARG A 239 -11.30 -13.03 -1.48
CA ARG A 239 -10.65 -12.55 -0.26
C ARG A 239 -10.36 -13.76 0.63
N GLN A 240 -9.14 -13.89 1.12
CA GLN A 240 -8.76 -14.97 2.03
C GLN A 240 -9.52 -14.83 3.35
N GLU A 241 -10.01 -15.95 3.89
CA GLU A 241 -10.59 -16.02 5.23
C GLU A 241 -9.55 -15.84 6.32
N SER A 242 -8.31 -16.26 6.05
CA SER A 242 -7.16 -16.09 6.93
C SER A 242 -5.89 -15.75 6.15
N SER A 243 -5.23 -14.68 6.55
CA SER A 243 -3.93 -14.30 5.99
C SER A 243 -2.83 -15.28 6.43
N PRO A 244 -1.79 -15.49 5.61
CA PRO A 244 -0.61 -16.24 6.04
C PRO A 244 -0.01 -15.63 7.32
N GLY A 245 0.21 -16.45 8.34
CA GLY A 245 0.81 -16.00 9.59
C GLY A 245 2.32 -15.76 9.48
N PHE A 246 2.90 -15.18 10.53
CA PHE A 246 4.34 -14.83 10.58
C PHE A 246 5.27 -15.99 10.21
N ASP A 247 5.03 -17.17 10.76
CA ASP A 247 5.88 -18.36 10.52
C ASP A 247 5.90 -18.79 9.06
N PHE A 248 4.77 -18.65 8.35
CA PHE A 248 4.71 -18.90 6.91
C PHE A 248 5.65 -17.97 6.14
N HIS A 249 5.60 -16.65 6.43
CA HIS A 249 6.47 -15.68 5.76
C HIS A 249 7.95 -16.01 5.98
N VAL A 250 8.35 -16.32 7.23
CA VAL A 250 9.73 -16.65 7.56
C VAL A 250 10.19 -17.90 6.81
N THR A 251 9.36 -18.95 6.81
CA THR A 251 9.70 -20.22 6.14
C THR A 251 9.78 -20.06 4.62
N ALA A 252 8.76 -19.44 4.02
CA ALA A 252 8.71 -19.24 2.57
C ALA A 252 9.84 -18.34 2.04
N LEU A 253 10.28 -17.34 2.80
CA LEU A 253 11.43 -16.52 2.46
C LEU A 253 12.74 -17.31 2.54
N ARG A 254 12.94 -18.14 3.57
CA ARG A 254 14.12 -19.02 3.65
C ARG A 254 14.17 -20.01 2.50
N ASP A 255 13.04 -20.61 2.16
CA ASP A 255 12.93 -21.53 1.01
C ASP A 255 13.19 -20.81 -0.33
N ALA A 256 12.87 -19.52 -0.42
CA ALA A 256 13.19 -18.68 -1.57
C ALA A 256 14.66 -18.23 -1.63
N GLY A 257 15.49 -18.63 -0.64
CA GLY A 257 16.93 -18.39 -0.61
C GLY A 257 17.37 -17.11 0.10
N PHE A 258 16.49 -16.52 0.92
CA PHE A 258 16.89 -15.44 1.83
C PHE A 258 17.64 -16.03 3.04
N ARG A 259 18.85 -15.52 3.29
CA ARG A 259 19.75 -16.09 4.31
C ARG A 259 19.38 -15.67 5.72
N GLU A 260 18.97 -14.40 5.88
CA GLU A 260 18.60 -13.80 7.13
C GLU A 260 17.14 -13.32 7.04
N VAL A 261 16.33 -13.74 7.98
CA VAL A 261 14.91 -13.32 8.06
C VAL A 261 14.58 -13.07 9.51
N ALA A 262 14.25 -11.81 9.83
CA ALA A 262 13.95 -11.38 11.19
C ALA A 262 12.95 -10.21 11.24
N THR A 263 12.33 -10.02 12.39
CA THR A 263 11.54 -8.80 12.68
C THR A 263 12.49 -7.71 13.17
N ILE A 264 12.41 -6.52 12.57
CA ILE A 264 13.21 -5.35 12.96
C ILE A 264 12.40 -4.29 13.71
N TRP A 265 11.08 -4.34 13.60
CA TRP A 265 10.15 -3.48 14.34
C TRP A 265 8.85 -4.25 14.59
N GLN A 266 8.25 -4.07 15.78
CA GLN A 266 7.03 -4.78 16.12
C GLN A 266 6.20 -4.08 17.19
N THR A 267 4.88 -4.04 16.96
CA THR A 267 3.85 -3.77 17.97
C THR A 267 2.77 -4.84 17.82
N LEU A 268 2.78 -5.86 18.67
CA LEU A 268 1.93 -7.07 18.58
C LEU A 268 2.08 -7.76 17.21
N SER A 269 0.98 -7.94 16.46
CA SER A 269 1.00 -8.53 15.11
C SER A 269 1.45 -7.54 14.04
N ASN A 270 1.46 -6.24 14.32
CA ASN A 270 1.97 -5.23 13.39
C ASN A 270 3.51 -5.27 13.41
N ARG A 271 4.14 -5.73 12.32
CA ARG A 271 5.58 -6.01 12.26
C ARG A 271 6.20 -5.50 10.97
N VAL A 272 7.48 -5.19 11.04
CA VAL A 272 8.36 -5.08 9.86
C VAL A 272 9.28 -6.29 9.86
N LEU A 273 9.09 -7.17 8.89
CA LEU A 273 9.96 -8.29 8.62
C LEU A 273 11.00 -7.85 7.58
N LEU A 274 12.28 -8.04 7.91
CA LEU A 274 13.41 -7.82 7.00
C LEU A 274 13.97 -9.17 6.61
N ALA A 275 14.23 -9.34 5.30
CA ALA A 275 14.91 -10.51 4.77
C ALA A 275 16.07 -10.08 3.86
N VAL A 276 17.22 -10.74 3.98
CA VAL A 276 18.44 -10.47 3.22
C VAL A 276 18.70 -11.61 2.23
N ARG A 277 18.89 -11.24 0.96
CA ARG A 277 19.17 -12.18 -0.13
C ARG A 277 20.60 -12.69 -0.11
#